data_0d2881f1160137801c9eaa4570cb82a2
#
_entry.id   0d2881f1160137801c9eaa4570cb82a2
#
_cell.length_a   1.000
_cell.length_b   1.000
_cell.length_c   1.000
_cell.angle_alpha   90.00
_cell.angle_beta   90.00
_cell.angle_gamma   90.00
#
_symmetry.space_group_name_H-M   'P 1'
#
loop_
_entity.id
_entity.type
_entity.pdbx_description
1 polymer ?
#
loop_
_entity_poly.entity_id
_entity_poly.type
_entity_poly.pdbx_seq_one_letter_code
_entity_poly.pdbx_strand_id
1 'polypeptide(L)'
;MNFALNIVDWQARSPGLSDACQWQAWSQGMHTIDPAAPQAKLTDLPMMTARRLNSGSKLAVDCGLSMVRKHAIDAVVYTSRHGELEHNYRILHA
;
A
#
# COMPACT_ATOMS: atom_id res chain seq x y z
N MET A 1 10.49 -24.73 -13.79
CA MET A 1 11.31 -23.54 -14.14
C MET A 1 11.77 -22.88 -12.86
N ASN A 2 13.06 -22.69 -12.72
CA ASN A 2 13.61 -22.00 -11.57
C ASN A 2 14.12 -20.62 -11.99
N PHE A 3 13.78 -19.60 -11.21
CA PHE A 3 14.34 -18.28 -11.39
C PHE A 3 14.59 -17.65 -10.03
N ALA A 4 15.50 -16.70 -9.97
CA ALA A 4 15.82 -15.96 -8.76
C ALA A 4 15.52 -14.49 -8.96
N LEU A 5 14.97 -13.86 -7.93
CA LEU A 5 14.69 -12.43 -7.91
C LEU A 5 15.41 -11.79 -6.73
N ASN A 6 15.98 -10.62 -6.98
CA ASN A 6 16.56 -9.81 -5.92
C ASN A 6 15.61 -8.67 -5.57
N ILE A 7 15.30 -8.52 -4.29
CA ILE A 7 14.50 -7.38 -3.83
C ILE A 7 15.45 -6.20 -3.65
N VAL A 8 15.28 -5.16 -4.47
CA VAL A 8 16.14 -3.96 -4.40
C VAL A 8 15.53 -2.87 -3.54
N ASP A 9 14.21 -2.89 -3.31
CA ASP A 9 13.52 -1.92 -2.47
C ASP A 9 12.14 -2.45 -2.11
N TRP A 10 11.54 -1.89 -1.05
CA TRP A 10 10.20 -2.24 -0.64
C TRP A 10 9.54 -1.07 0.11
N GLN A 11 8.21 -1.05 0.06
CA GLN A 11 7.39 -0.16 0.88
C GLN A 11 6.16 -0.90 1.35
N ALA A 12 5.72 -0.59 2.56
CA ALA A 12 4.49 -1.16 3.10
C ALA A 12 3.79 -0.08 3.93
N ARG A 13 2.47 -0.09 3.91
CA ARG A 13 1.66 0.88 4.64
C ARG A 13 0.42 0.22 5.21
N SER A 14 0.12 0.57 6.44
CA SER A 14 -1.12 0.21 7.12
C SER A 14 -1.45 1.29 8.14
N PRO A 15 -2.61 1.24 8.79
CA PRO A 15 -2.90 2.20 9.87
C PRO A 15 -1.79 2.20 10.92
N GLY A 16 -1.16 3.35 11.13
CA GLY A 16 -0.10 3.53 12.11
C GLY A 16 1.28 3.02 11.71
N LEU A 17 1.44 2.38 10.56
CA LEU A 17 2.71 1.84 10.08
C LEU A 17 2.98 2.29 8.66
N SER A 18 4.03 3.05 8.42
CA SER A 18 4.36 3.54 7.09
C SER A 18 5.84 3.61 6.78
N ASP A 19 6.74 3.62 7.76
CA ASP A 19 8.18 3.67 7.50
C ASP A 19 8.86 2.34 7.84
N ALA A 20 10.09 2.18 7.35
CA ALA A 20 10.85 0.94 7.51
C ALA A 20 11.13 0.62 8.98
N CYS A 21 11.37 1.63 9.81
CA CYS A 21 11.65 1.42 11.24
C CYS A 21 10.44 0.85 11.97
N GLN A 22 9.24 1.35 11.67
CA GLN A 22 8.00 0.85 12.24
C GLN A 22 7.73 -0.60 11.83
N TRP A 23 7.95 -0.94 10.56
CA TRP A 23 7.76 -2.30 10.07
C TRP A 23 8.79 -3.26 10.64
N GLN A 24 10.03 -2.80 10.84
CA GLN A 24 11.05 -3.60 11.48
C GLN A 24 10.67 -3.91 12.93
N ALA A 25 10.18 -2.94 13.68
CA ALA A 25 9.69 -3.14 15.04
C ALA A 25 8.51 -4.12 15.06
N TRP A 26 7.60 -4.01 14.10
CA TRP A 26 6.48 -4.94 13.96
C TRP A 26 6.97 -6.37 13.74
N SER A 27 7.95 -6.57 12.87
CA SER A 27 8.49 -7.91 12.58
C SER A 27 9.16 -8.55 13.80
N GLN A 28 9.65 -7.73 14.74
CA GLN A 28 10.27 -8.19 15.97
C GLN A 28 9.28 -8.34 17.13
N GLY A 29 7.99 -8.14 16.88
CA GLY A 29 6.94 -8.22 17.89
C GLY A 29 6.88 -7.02 18.83
N MET A 30 7.60 -5.94 18.54
CA MET A 30 7.64 -4.73 19.38
C MET A 30 6.55 -3.72 19.04
N HIS A 31 5.83 -3.95 17.96
CA HIS A 31 4.77 -3.06 17.48
C HIS A 31 3.66 -3.89 16.87
N THR A 32 2.42 -3.50 17.08
CA THR A 32 1.26 -4.20 16.51
C THR A 32 0.48 -3.25 15.61
N ILE A 33 -0.23 -3.83 14.63
CA ILE A 33 -1.12 -3.07 13.76
C ILE A 33 -2.40 -2.77 14.54
N ASP A 34 -2.76 -1.50 14.63
CA ASP A 34 -4.02 -1.05 15.21
C ASP A 34 -4.98 -0.63 14.09
N PRO A 35 -6.03 -1.42 13.83
CA PRO A 35 -6.98 -1.07 12.76
C PRO A 35 -7.70 0.26 12.99
N ALA A 36 -7.78 0.73 14.24
CA ALA A 36 -8.40 1.99 14.58
C ALA A 36 -7.47 3.19 14.44
N ALA A 37 -6.17 2.97 14.20
CA ALA A 37 -5.22 4.05 13.98
C ALA A 37 -5.53 4.80 12.69
N PRO A 38 -5.14 6.10 12.59
CA PRO A 38 -5.30 6.84 11.34
C PRO A 38 -4.58 6.14 10.20
N GLN A 39 -5.17 6.23 9.00
CA GLN A 39 -4.56 5.70 7.78
C GLN A 39 -3.22 6.39 7.51
N ALA A 40 -2.30 5.66 6.87
CA ALA A 40 -1.02 6.21 6.46
C ALA A 40 -1.24 7.39 5.52
N LYS A 41 -0.43 8.44 5.68
CA LYS A 41 -0.51 9.61 4.83
C LYS A 41 -0.04 9.28 3.42
N LEU A 42 -0.73 9.83 2.44
CA LEU A 42 -0.32 9.74 1.04
C LEU A 42 0.81 10.73 0.81
N THR A 43 1.89 10.29 0.15
CA THR A 43 3.06 11.12 -0.09
C THR A 43 3.22 11.52 -1.55
N ASP A 44 2.80 10.64 -2.48
CA ASP A 44 3.02 10.83 -3.91
C ASP A 44 1.73 10.97 -4.72
N LEU A 45 0.63 10.44 -4.22
CA LEU A 45 -0.65 10.46 -4.92
C LEU A 45 -1.33 11.82 -4.78
N PRO A 46 -1.69 12.50 -5.88
CA PRO A 46 -2.42 13.75 -5.81
C PRO A 46 -3.77 13.58 -5.12
N MET A 47 -4.15 14.57 -4.30
CA MET A 47 -5.37 14.47 -3.51
C MET A 47 -6.64 14.34 -4.37
N MET A 48 -6.70 15.02 -5.49
CA MET A 48 -7.87 14.95 -6.37
C MET A 48 -8.04 13.55 -6.96
N THR A 49 -6.96 12.89 -7.30
CA THR A 49 -6.99 11.49 -7.76
C THR A 49 -7.33 10.56 -6.60
N ALA A 50 -6.79 10.81 -5.42
CA ALA A 50 -7.02 9.99 -4.23
C ALA A 50 -8.51 9.92 -3.86
N ARG A 51 -9.26 10.99 -4.06
CA ARG A 51 -10.69 11.04 -3.73
C ARG A 51 -11.53 10.03 -4.52
N ARG A 52 -11.03 9.57 -5.66
CA ARG A 52 -11.73 8.62 -6.55
C ARG A 52 -11.41 7.18 -6.23
N LEU A 53 -10.47 6.93 -5.31
CA LEU A 53 -9.98 5.60 -5.01
C LEU A 53 -10.43 5.17 -3.60
N ASN A 54 -10.61 3.86 -3.41
CA ASN A 54 -10.83 3.32 -2.08
C ASN A 54 -9.51 3.31 -1.29
N SER A 55 -9.57 2.99 0.01
CA SER A 55 -8.40 3.06 0.88
C SER A 55 -7.27 2.12 0.46
N GLY A 56 -7.60 0.90 0.03
CA GLY A 56 -6.59 -0.06 -0.44
C GLY A 56 -5.92 0.42 -1.73
N SER A 57 -6.70 0.87 -2.70
CA SER A 57 -6.16 1.40 -3.96
C SER A 57 -5.33 2.66 -3.74
N LYS A 58 -5.75 3.55 -2.84
CA LYS A 58 -4.95 4.74 -2.51
C LYS A 58 -3.55 4.38 -2.05
N LEU A 59 -3.44 3.46 -1.11
CA LEU A 59 -2.15 3.06 -0.57
C LEU A 59 -1.30 2.35 -1.62
N ALA A 60 -1.90 1.47 -2.41
CA ALA A 60 -1.20 0.73 -3.45
C ALA A 60 -0.64 1.68 -4.52
N VAL A 61 -1.46 2.62 -5.01
CA VAL A 61 -1.03 3.57 -6.03
C VAL A 61 0.02 4.53 -5.47
N ASP A 62 -0.14 4.99 -4.25
CA ASP A 62 0.83 5.89 -3.61
C ASP A 62 2.21 5.21 -3.46
N CYS A 63 2.24 3.96 -3.01
CA CYS A 63 3.47 3.18 -2.95
C CYS A 63 4.08 2.98 -4.34
N GLY A 64 3.25 2.66 -5.34
CA GLY A 64 3.70 2.47 -6.72
C GLY A 64 4.32 3.73 -7.31
N LEU A 65 3.71 4.88 -7.10
CA LEU A 65 4.24 6.16 -7.56
C LEU A 65 5.59 6.47 -6.90
N SER A 66 5.72 6.20 -5.62
CA SER A 66 6.97 6.38 -4.91
C SER A 66 8.09 5.51 -5.51
N MET A 67 7.80 4.26 -5.84
CA MET A 67 8.78 3.35 -6.45
C MET A 67 9.15 3.78 -7.87
N VAL A 68 8.17 4.21 -8.67
CA VAL A 68 8.43 4.69 -10.04
C VAL A 68 9.32 5.91 -10.05
N ARG A 69 9.21 6.77 -9.05
CA ARG A 69 10.06 7.96 -8.93
C ARG A 69 11.48 7.64 -8.50
N LYS A 70 11.68 6.54 -7.78
CA LYS A 70 12.98 6.13 -7.26
C LYS A 70 13.74 5.21 -8.22
N HIS A 71 13.04 4.42 -9.01
CA HIS A 71 13.63 3.34 -9.80
C HIS A 71 13.07 3.32 -11.21
N ALA A 72 13.85 2.80 -12.16
CA ALA A 72 13.34 2.48 -13.49
C ALA A 72 12.48 1.24 -13.41
N ILE A 73 11.20 1.37 -13.73
CA ILE A 73 10.21 0.29 -13.64
C ILE A 73 9.75 -0.08 -15.04
N ASP A 74 9.91 -1.35 -15.42
CA ASP A 74 9.49 -1.86 -16.73
C ASP A 74 8.08 -2.44 -16.72
N ALA A 75 7.67 -3.02 -15.59
CA ALA A 75 6.36 -3.64 -15.47
C ALA A 75 5.86 -3.56 -14.04
N VAL A 76 4.54 -3.56 -13.88
CA VAL A 76 3.88 -3.55 -12.57
C VAL A 76 2.91 -4.72 -12.52
N VAL A 77 2.95 -5.49 -11.43
CA VAL A 77 1.99 -6.55 -11.16
C VAL A 77 1.24 -6.19 -9.88
N TYR A 78 -0.08 -6.11 -9.96
CA TYR A 78 -0.93 -5.83 -8.81
C TYR A 78 -1.71 -7.07 -8.41
N THR A 79 -1.65 -7.41 -7.14
CA THR A 79 -2.42 -8.52 -6.59
C THR A 79 -3.17 -8.06 -5.35
N SER A 80 -4.34 -8.65 -5.11
CA SER A 80 -5.09 -8.39 -3.89
C SER A 80 -5.90 -9.63 -3.53
N ARG A 81 -6.29 -9.72 -2.25
CA ARG A 81 -7.09 -10.84 -1.79
C ARG A 81 -8.56 -10.71 -2.20
N HIS A 82 -9.12 -9.50 -2.06
CA HIS A 82 -10.54 -9.24 -2.27
C HIS A 82 -10.80 -8.09 -3.24
N GLY A 83 -9.75 -7.53 -3.86
CA GLY A 83 -9.87 -6.39 -4.75
C GLY A 83 -10.49 -5.19 -4.05
N GLU A 84 -11.54 -4.65 -4.64
CA GLU A 84 -12.26 -3.49 -4.12
C GLU A 84 -13.57 -3.89 -3.43
N LEU A 85 -13.52 -4.91 -2.58
CA LEU A 85 -14.70 -5.45 -1.92
C LEU A 85 -15.49 -4.37 -1.16
N GLU A 86 -14.80 -3.51 -0.42
CA GLU A 86 -15.45 -2.43 0.32
C GLU A 86 -16.19 -1.48 -0.61
N HIS A 87 -15.57 -1.09 -1.71
CA HIS A 87 -16.18 -0.21 -2.69
C HIS A 87 -17.38 -0.87 -3.36
N ASN A 88 -17.25 -2.13 -3.76
CA ASN A 88 -18.34 -2.90 -4.35
C ASN A 88 -19.51 -3.06 -3.38
N TYR A 89 -19.22 -3.31 -2.12
CA TYR A 89 -20.24 -3.40 -1.08
C TYR A 89 -21.03 -2.10 -0.97
N ARG A 90 -20.36 -0.97 -0.96
CA ARG A 90 -21.01 0.34 -0.88
C ARG A 90 -21.92 0.61 -2.09
N ILE A 91 -21.51 0.21 -3.28
CA ILE A 91 -22.32 0.36 -4.49
C ILE A 91 -23.58 -0.49 -4.39
N LEU A 92 -23.46 -1.75 -3.93
CA LEU A 92 -24.60 -2.66 -3.85
C LEU A 92 -25.60 -2.28 -2.74
N HIS A 93 -25.16 -1.56 -1.72
CA HIS A 93 -25.98 -1.20 -0.55
C HIS A 93 -26.22 0.29 -0.41
N ALA A 94 -25.93 1.05 -1.46
CA ALA A 94 -26.15 2.51 -1.44
C ALA A 94 -27.64 2.87 -1.52
#